data_0640a7944cdc52af59c8c1f8528e15f8
#
_entry.id   0640a7944cdc52af59c8c1f8528e15f8
#
_cell.length_a   1.000
_cell.length_b   1.000
_cell.length_c   1.000
_cell.angle_alpha   90.00
_cell.angle_beta   90.00
_cell.angle_gamma   90.00
#
_symmetry.space_group_name_H-M   'P 1'
#
loop_
_entity.id
_entity.type
_entity.pdbx_description
1 polymer ?
#
loop_
_entity_poly.entity_id
_entity_poly.type
_entity_poly.pdbx_seq_one_letter_code
_entity_poly.pdbx_strand_id
1 'polypeptide(L)'
;MNNFLKAVSLTAIYVVVLLATYILHMRFFAVDVVFYAAIGDAFIALAITALLFLAPAFLVFTRLEKVLLAAVWVLGGYSFAISVPTVIDRSLSFYILEKLEQRGGGIRQDAFQDVFTKEYMVEHRLVDVRLTEQVSSGTVEIVDGCVRLTEKGERFASFSRFYRMNLLPKRRLLLGTYSDDLTDPFRHSVQDVAYRCK
;
A
#
# COMPACT_ATOMS: atom_id res chain seq x y z
N MET A 1 23.88 -28.06 -14.19
CA MET A 1 23.03 -27.41 -13.17
C MET A 1 21.59 -27.82 -13.40
N ASN A 2 20.91 -28.36 -12.39
CA ASN A 2 19.54 -28.84 -12.48
C ASN A 2 18.61 -27.63 -12.80
N ASN A 3 17.49 -27.88 -13.51
CA ASN A 3 16.50 -26.84 -13.83
C ASN A 3 15.98 -26.10 -12.60
N PHE A 4 15.81 -26.81 -11.50
CA PHE A 4 15.45 -26.21 -10.22
C PHE A 4 16.45 -25.13 -9.77
N LEU A 5 17.75 -25.44 -9.78
CA LEU A 5 18.80 -24.46 -9.41
C LEU A 5 18.84 -23.27 -10.37
N LYS A 6 18.57 -23.50 -11.66
CA LYS A 6 18.44 -22.40 -12.64
C LYS A 6 17.26 -21.49 -12.34
N ALA A 7 16.11 -22.06 -11.98
CA ALA A 7 14.91 -21.32 -11.60
C ALA A 7 15.15 -20.49 -10.32
N VAL A 8 15.77 -21.08 -9.31
CA VAL A 8 16.16 -20.38 -8.07
C VAL A 8 17.13 -19.24 -8.36
N SER A 9 18.14 -19.48 -9.21
CA SER A 9 19.10 -18.42 -9.59
C SER A 9 18.43 -17.27 -10.32
N LEU A 10 17.51 -17.54 -11.27
CA LEU A 10 16.75 -16.50 -11.95
C LEU A 10 15.85 -15.71 -10.98
N THR A 11 15.23 -16.40 -10.04
CA THR A 11 14.40 -15.74 -9.03
C THR A 11 15.24 -14.86 -8.09
N ALA A 12 16.44 -15.32 -7.71
CA ALA A 12 17.36 -14.50 -6.94
C ALA A 12 17.80 -13.25 -7.73
N ILE A 13 18.08 -13.40 -9.02
CA ILE A 13 18.39 -12.26 -9.91
C ILE A 13 17.20 -11.29 -9.96
N TYR A 14 15.97 -11.80 -10.15
CA TYR A 14 14.78 -10.96 -10.13
C TYR A 14 14.67 -10.14 -8.84
N VAL A 15 14.87 -10.75 -7.68
CA VAL A 15 14.81 -10.05 -6.38
C VAL A 15 15.88 -8.95 -6.30
N VAL A 16 17.12 -9.26 -6.73
CA VAL A 16 18.20 -8.25 -6.76
C VAL A 16 17.88 -7.10 -7.71
N VAL A 17 17.37 -7.40 -8.90
CA VAL A 17 16.98 -6.38 -9.89
C VAL A 17 15.81 -5.55 -9.36
N LEU A 18 14.80 -6.17 -8.74
CA LEU A 18 13.67 -5.48 -8.12
C LEU A 18 14.15 -4.50 -7.05
N LEU A 19 14.97 -4.95 -6.12
CA LEU A 19 15.48 -4.08 -5.05
C LEU A 19 16.37 -2.96 -5.61
N ALA A 20 17.22 -3.25 -6.58
CA ALA A 20 18.07 -2.25 -7.23
C ALA A 20 17.20 -1.19 -7.95
N THR A 21 16.24 -1.62 -8.77
CA THR A 21 15.33 -0.71 -9.49
C THR A 21 14.55 0.16 -8.50
N TYR A 22 13.97 -0.46 -7.47
CA TYR A 22 13.23 0.25 -6.44
C TYR A 22 14.10 1.30 -5.72
N ILE A 23 15.28 0.92 -5.23
CA ILE A 23 16.18 1.84 -4.51
C ILE A 23 16.62 3.00 -5.42
N LEU A 24 16.99 2.71 -6.67
CA LEU A 24 17.40 3.73 -7.64
C LEU A 24 16.23 4.68 -7.95
N HIS A 25 15.02 4.13 -8.16
CA HIS A 25 13.83 4.95 -8.43
C HIS A 25 13.53 5.87 -7.24
N MET A 26 13.43 5.32 -6.03
CA MET A 26 13.12 6.11 -4.83
C MET A 26 14.20 7.15 -4.48
N ARG A 27 15.44 6.94 -4.92
CA ARG A 27 16.58 7.83 -4.60
C ARG A 27 16.75 8.96 -5.60
N PHE A 28 16.45 8.75 -6.87
CA PHE A 28 16.82 9.65 -7.95
C PHE A 28 15.65 10.25 -8.72
N PHE A 29 14.43 9.77 -8.49
CA PHE A 29 13.24 10.24 -9.19
C PHE A 29 12.18 10.76 -8.22
N ALA A 30 11.35 11.68 -8.69
CA ALA A 30 10.17 12.14 -7.95
C ALA A 30 9.08 11.05 -8.01
N VAL A 31 8.47 10.77 -6.87
CA VAL A 31 7.45 9.73 -6.72
C VAL A 31 6.19 10.34 -6.11
N ASP A 32 5.08 10.27 -6.84
CA ASP A 32 3.80 10.80 -6.38
C ASP A 32 3.12 9.85 -5.38
N VAL A 33 3.12 8.55 -5.67
CA VAL A 33 2.52 7.51 -4.85
C VAL A 33 3.45 6.30 -4.78
N VAL A 34 4.00 6.04 -3.59
CA VAL A 34 4.99 4.98 -3.35
C VAL A 34 4.52 3.61 -3.82
N PHE A 35 3.25 3.26 -3.56
CA PHE A 35 2.68 1.98 -3.99
C PHE A 35 2.71 1.79 -5.51
N TYR A 36 2.27 2.80 -6.28
CA TYR A 36 2.23 2.70 -7.74
C TYR A 36 3.63 2.66 -8.34
N ALA A 37 4.55 3.42 -7.79
CA ALA A 37 5.94 3.40 -8.19
C ALA A 37 6.57 2.03 -7.94
N ALA A 38 6.38 1.45 -6.76
CA ALA A 38 6.89 0.11 -6.42
C ALA A 38 6.32 -1.00 -7.32
N ILE A 39 5.05 -0.91 -7.72
CA ILE A 39 4.45 -1.81 -8.72
C ILE A 39 5.12 -1.63 -10.08
N GLY A 40 5.34 -0.39 -10.52
CA GLY A 40 6.07 -0.09 -11.76
C GLY A 40 7.47 -0.70 -11.75
N ASP A 41 8.21 -0.55 -10.66
CA ASP A 41 9.54 -1.12 -10.47
C ASP A 41 9.54 -2.66 -10.55
N ALA A 42 8.50 -3.30 -10.00
CA ALA A 42 8.34 -4.74 -10.09
C ALA A 42 8.14 -5.21 -11.55
N PHE A 43 7.38 -4.46 -12.36
CA PHE A 43 7.23 -4.75 -13.78
C PHE A 43 8.50 -4.48 -14.59
N ILE A 44 9.25 -3.44 -14.27
CA ILE A 44 10.56 -3.16 -14.88
C ILE A 44 11.53 -4.31 -14.55
N ALA A 45 11.61 -4.71 -13.30
CA ALA A 45 12.44 -5.84 -12.86
C ALA A 45 12.05 -7.15 -13.56
N LEU A 46 10.72 -7.41 -13.70
CA LEU A 46 10.20 -8.53 -14.46
C LEU A 46 10.68 -8.51 -15.92
N ALA A 47 10.55 -7.37 -16.59
CA ALA A 47 10.96 -7.22 -17.99
C ALA A 47 12.46 -7.46 -18.17
N ILE A 48 13.30 -6.86 -17.32
CA ILE A 48 14.76 -7.03 -17.34
C ILE A 48 15.12 -8.50 -17.11
N THR A 49 14.54 -9.14 -16.10
CA THR A 49 14.86 -10.54 -15.76
C THR A 49 14.35 -11.50 -16.83
N ALA A 50 13.20 -11.22 -17.44
CA ALA A 50 12.63 -12.05 -18.51
C ALA A 50 13.54 -12.08 -19.76
N LEU A 51 14.35 -11.06 -20.03
CA LEU A 51 15.33 -11.09 -21.12
C LEU A 51 16.34 -12.24 -20.95
N LEU A 52 16.63 -12.66 -19.73
CA LEU A 52 17.50 -13.80 -19.46
C LEU A 52 16.93 -15.12 -19.98
N PHE A 53 15.62 -15.24 -20.23
CA PHE A 53 15.07 -16.42 -20.91
C PHE A 53 15.57 -16.61 -22.35
N LEU A 54 16.18 -15.59 -22.94
CA LEU A 54 16.82 -15.65 -24.26
C LEU A 54 18.26 -16.16 -24.18
N ALA A 55 18.87 -16.16 -23.00
CA ALA A 55 20.25 -16.62 -22.82
C ALA A 55 20.32 -18.15 -22.94
N PRO A 56 21.40 -18.70 -23.57
CA PRO A 56 21.55 -20.14 -23.80
C PRO A 56 21.40 -21.00 -22.54
N ALA A 57 21.88 -20.50 -21.41
CA ALA A 57 21.79 -21.18 -20.11
C ALA A 57 20.35 -21.47 -19.67
N PHE A 58 19.34 -20.67 -20.12
CA PHE A 58 17.96 -20.71 -19.71
C PHE A 58 16.99 -21.12 -20.82
N LEU A 59 17.47 -21.45 -22.01
CA LEU A 59 16.63 -22.00 -23.08
C LEU A 59 16.03 -23.36 -22.73
N VAL A 60 16.56 -24.02 -21.72
CA VAL A 60 16.06 -25.31 -21.20
C VAL A 60 14.65 -25.24 -20.67
N PHE A 61 14.17 -24.06 -20.26
CA PHE A 61 12.83 -23.90 -19.72
C PHE A 61 11.77 -24.01 -20.83
N THR A 62 10.76 -24.82 -20.57
CA THR A 62 9.55 -24.93 -21.38
C THR A 62 8.76 -23.62 -21.32
N ARG A 63 7.82 -23.44 -22.26
CA ARG A 63 6.93 -22.27 -22.23
C ARG A 63 6.15 -22.17 -20.92
N LEU A 64 5.67 -23.30 -20.40
CA LEU A 64 4.91 -23.34 -19.13
C LEU A 64 5.79 -22.90 -17.95
N GLU A 65 7.01 -23.43 -17.84
CA GLU A 65 7.94 -23.05 -16.77
C GLU A 65 8.28 -21.55 -16.79
N LYS A 66 8.46 -20.96 -17.97
CA LYS A 66 8.68 -19.52 -18.12
C LYS A 66 7.48 -18.70 -17.66
N VAL A 67 6.25 -19.11 -18.02
CA VAL A 67 5.02 -18.44 -17.59
C VAL A 67 4.83 -18.57 -16.08
N LEU A 68 5.08 -19.75 -15.50
CA LEU A 68 4.97 -19.94 -14.06
C LEU A 68 5.99 -19.12 -13.29
N LEU A 69 7.24 -19.05 -13.74
CA LEU A 69 8.27 -18.17 -13.14
C LEU A 69 7.87 -16.70 -13.21
N ALA A 70 7.39 -16.24 -14.37
CA ALA A 70 6.90 -14.87 -14.52
C ALA A 70 5.71 -14.59 -13.57
N ALA A 71 4.78 -15.51 -13.44
CA ALA A 71 3.65 -15.39 -12.50
C ALA A 71 4.13 -15.30 -11.04
N VAL A 72 5.11 -16.13 -10.64
CA VAL A 72 5.71 -16.06 -9.29
C VAL A 72 6.39 -14.71 -9.08
N TRP A 73 7.09 -14.17 -10.07
CA TRP A 73 7.74 -12.86 -9.94
C TRP A 73 6.73 -11.71 -9.89
N VAL A 74 5.65 -11.76 -10.67
CA VAL A 74 4.54 -10.77 -10.57
C VAL A 74 3.93 -10.79 -9.17
N LEU A 75 3.60 -11.98 -8.65
CA LEU A 75 3.07 -12.13 -7.30
C LEU A 75 4.06 -11.69 -6.22
N GLY A 76 5.34 -12.05 -6.37
CA GLY A 76 6.42 -11.64 -5.47
C GLY A 76 6.63 -10.13 -5.47
N GLY A 77 6.65 -9.50 -6.63
CA GLY A 77 6.76 -8.05 -6.79
C GLY A 77 5.56 -7.30 -6.20
N TYR A 78 4.35 -7.79 -6.45
CA TYR A 78 3.15 -7.25 -5.82
C TYR A 78 3.20 -7.40 -4.28
N SER A 79 3.58 -8.58 -3.79
CA SER A 79 3.72 -8.82 -2.35
C SER A 79 4.76 -7.90 -1.72
N PHE A 80 5.90 -7.69 -2.38
CA PHE A 80 6.91 -6.72 -1.95
C PHE A 80 6.33 -5.30 -1.89
N ALA A 81 5.70 -4.83 -2.96
CA ALA A 81 5.15 -3.48 -3.04
C ALA A 81 4.13 -3.19 -1.93
N ILE A 82 3.24 -4.15 -1.63
CA ILE A 82 2.21 -3.95 -0.60
C ILE A 82 2.76 -4.17 0.82
N SER A 83 3.68 -5.11 1.03
CA SER A 83 4.10 -5.55 2.38
C SER A 83 5.30 -4.81 2.93
N VAL A 84 6.12 -4.18 2.09
CA VAL A 84 7.33 -3.48 2.54
C VAL A 84 7.15 -1.97 2.39
N PRO A 85 7.28 -1.35 1.21
CA PRO A 85 7.25 0.11 1.13
C PRO A 85 5.90 0.69 1.54
N THR A 86 4.79 0.10 1.09
CA THR A 86 3.46 0.63 1.40
C THR A 86 3.09 0.48 2.87
N VAL A 87 3.48 -0.62 3.51
CA VAL A 87 3.24 -0.80 4.95
C VAL A 87 4.06 0.19 5.76
N ILE A 88 5.33 0.39 5.46
CA ILE A 88 6.17 1.34 6.17
C ILE A 88 5.66 2.78 5.97
N ASP A 89 5.34 3.15 4.73
CA ASP A 89 4.86 4.49 4.38
C ASP A 89 3.50 4.84 5.01
N ARG A 90 2.62 3.84 5.20
CA ARG A 90 1.21 4.07 5.60
C ARG A 90 0.83 3.52 6.96
N SER A 91 1.73 2.82 7.63
CA SER A 91 1.39 2.11 8.86
C SER A 91 1.39 3.02 10.07
N LEU A 92 0.20 3.25 10.60
CA LEU A 92 0.04 3.85 11.92
C LEU A 92 0.74 3.03 13.01
N SER A 93 0.86 1.71 12.84
CA SER A 93 1.54 0.85 13.81
C SER A 93 3.04 1.10 13.88
N PHE A 94 3.70 1.30 12.74
CA PHE A 94 5.12 1.68 12.73
C PHE A 94 5.33 3.08 13.33
N TYR A 95 4.47 4.04 13.00
CA TYR A 95 4.50 5.35 13.63
C TYR A 95 4.40 5.27 15.17
N ILE A 96 3.51 4.42 15.70
CA ILE A 96 3.41 4.21 17.15
C ILE A 96 4.75 3.77 17.73
N LEU A 97 5.42 2.80 17.10
CA LEU A 97 6.70 2.27 17.57
C LEU A 97 7.81 3.34 17.53
N GLU A 98 7.93 4.04 16.42
CA GLU A 98 8.89 5.14 16.24
C GLU A 98 8.63 6.28 17.22
N LYS A 99 7.35 6.62 17.46
CA LYS A 99 6.96 7.67 18.40
C LYS A 99 7.25 7.29 19.85
N LEU A 100 7.03 6.04 20.22
CA LEU A 100 7.40 5.51 21.53
C LEU A 100 8.92 5.56 21.73
N GLU A 101 9.71 5.16 20.73
CA GLU A 101 11.16 5.26 20.75
C GLU A 101 11.62 6.72 20.93
N GLN A 102 11.09 7.64 20.12
CA GLN A 102 11.38 9.07 20.22
C GLN A 102 11.10 9.66 21.61
N ARG A 103 10.06 9.16 22.29
CA ARG A 103 9.64 9.62 23.63
C ARG A 103 10.31 8.85 24.79
N GLY A 104 11.36 8.09 24.50
CA GLY A 104 12.11 7.36 25.54
C GLY A 104 11.47 6.04 25.98
N GLY A 105 10.64 5.43 25.12
CA GLY A 105 10.08 4.10 25.30
C GLY A 105 8.68 4.05 25.90
N GLY A 106 8.04 5.20 26.20
CA GLY A 106 6.69 5.19 26.76
C GLY A 106 5.89 6.47 26.52
N ILE A 107 4.61 6.30 26.27
CA ILE A 107 3.60 7.39 26.19
C ILE A 107 2.39 6.93 27.00
N ARG A 108 1.79 7.82 27.78
CA ARG A 108 0.56 7.51 28.51
C ARG A 108 -0.56 7.14 27.54
N GLN A 109 -1.34 6.13 27.85
CA GLN A 109 -2.41 5.63 27.00
C GLN A 109 -3.47 6.71 26.65
N ASP A 110 -3.82 7.55 27.60
CA ASP A 110 -4.79 8.64 27.43
C ASP A 110 -4.28 9.77 26.49
N ALA A 111 -2.98 9.89 26.33
CA ALA A 111 -2.37 10.88 25.43
C ALA A 111 -2.32 10.43 23.94
N PHE A 112 -2.59 9.17 23.63
CA PHE A 112 -2.51 8.69 22.24
C PHE A 112 -3.49 9.36 21.29
N GLN A 113 -4.66 9.78 21.76
CA GLN A 113 -5.59 10.55 20.94
C GLN A 113 -4.94 11.86 20.45
N ASP A 114 -4.24 12.57 21.33
CA ASP A 114 -3.54 13.81 20.97
C ASP A 114 -2.34 13.52 20.05
N VAL A 115 -1.59 12.46 20.32
CA VAL A 115 -0.49 12.03 19.45
C VAL A 115 -0.99 11.80 18.02
N PHE A 116 -2.14 11.16 17.83
CA PHE A 116 -2.66 10.92 16.50
C PHE A 116 -3.23 12.17 15.84
N THR A 117 -4.00 12.96 16.55
CA THR A 117 -4.72 14.10 15.97
C THR A 117 -3.84 15.34 15.83
N LYS A 118 -2.88 15.56 16.73
CA LYS A 118 -2.06 16.77 16.77
C LYS A 118 -0.66 16.57 16.20
N GLU A 119 -0.09 15.36 16.32
CA GLU A 119 1.26 15.08 15.85
C GLU A 119 1.25 14.28 14.54
N TYR A 120 0.71 13.05 14.52
CA TYR A 120 0.75 12.19 13.34
C TYR A 120 0.16 12.83 12.09
N MET A 121 -1.02 13.45 12.21
CA MET A 121 -1.67 14.08 11.06
C MET A 121 -0.83 15.21 10.45
N VAL A 122 -0.08 15.92 11.29
CA VAL A 122 0.77 17.05 10.87
C VAL A 122 2.13 16.56 10.38
N GLU A 123 2.81 15.71 11.16
CA GLU A 123 4.15 15.20 10.87
C GLU A 123 4.19 14.40 9.54
N HIS A 124 3.17 13.60 9.28
CA HIS A 124 3.03 12.82 8.05
C HIS A 124 2.25 13.52 6.94
N ARG A 125 1.86 14.79 7.14
CA ARG A 125 1.01 15.54 6.19
C ARG A 125 -0.14 14.68 5.66
N LEU A 126 -0.80 13.97 6.58
CA LEU A 126 -1.72 12.87 6.26
C LEU A 126 -2.82 13.29 5.27
N VAL A 127 -3.38 14.49 5.43
CA VAL A 127 -4.45 15.00 4.54
C VAL A 127 -3.92 15.16 3.13
N ASP A 128 -2.76 15.82 2.96
CA ASP A 128 -2.16 16.08 1.65
C ASP A 128 -1.83 14.76 0.92
N VAL A 129 -1.20 13.83 1.64
CA VAL A 129 -0.84 12.50 1.09
C VAL A 129 -2.10 11.76 0.64
N ARG A 130 -3.14 11.70 1.48
CA ARG A 130 -4.36 10.96 1.15
C ARG A 130 -5.14 11.60 0.00
N LEU A 131 -5.22 12.91 -0.06
CA LEU A 131 -5.87 13.60 -1.19
C LEU A 131 -5.08 13.41 -2.48
N THR A 132 -3.74 13.50 -2.43
CA THR A 132 -2.88 13.23 -3.60
C THR A 132 -3.13 11.81 -4.14
N GLU A 133 -3.17 10.80 -3.28
CA GLU A 133 -3.44 9.42 -3.69
C GLU A 133 -4.83 9.25 -4.32
N GLN A 134 -5.85 9.87 -3.74
CA GLN A 134 -7.21 9.79 -4.25
C GLN A 134 -7.36 10.50 -5.60
N VAL A 135 -6.73 11.65 -5.78
CA VAL A 135 -6.69 12.37 -7.07
C VAL A 135 -5.92 11.55 -8.09
N SER A 136 -4.72 11.05 -7.74
CA SER A 136 -3.89 10.22 -8.64
C SER A 136 -4.59 8.94 -9.06
N SER A 137 -5.40 8.35 -8.19
CA SER A 137 -6.20 7.17 -8.53
C SER A 137 -7.46 7.49 -9.33
N GLY A 138 -7.83 8.78 -9.46
CA GLY A 138 -9.04 9.23 -10.13
C GLY A 138 -10.33 8.85 -9.38
N THR A 139 -10.27 8.65 -8.06
CA THR A 139 -11.44 8.38 -7.22
C THR A 139 -12.08 9.64 -6.66
N VAL A 140 -11.31 10.73 -6.60
CA VAL A 140 -11.83 12.07 -6.31
C VAL A 140 -11.25 13.08 -7.29
N GLU A 141 -11.92 14.21 -7.40
CA GLU A 141 -11.46 15.42 -8.09
C GLU A 141 -11.56 16.62 -7.14
N ILE A 142 -10.77 17.65 -7.39
CA ILE A 142 -10.82 18.91 -6.63
C ILE A 142 -11.25 20.01 -7.60
N VAL A 143 -12.46 20.54 -7.39
CA VAL A 143 -13.07 21.60 -8.20
C VAL A 143 -13.47 22.75 -7.29
N ASP A 144 -12.98 23.94 -7.56
CA ASP A 144 -13.24 25.16 -6.78
C ASP A 144 -12.96 24.98 -5.26
N GLY A 145 -11.90 24.26 -4.94
CA GLY A 145 -11.52 23.96 -3.54
C GLY A 145 -12.40 22.91 -2.85
N CYS A 146 -13.32 22.30 -3.59
CA CYS A 146 -14.19 21.23 -3.11
C CYS A 146 -13.70 19.87 -3.59
N VAL A 147 -13.49 18.94 -2.67
CA VAL A 147 -13.16 17.55 -2.96
C VAL A 147 -14.46 16.80 -3.25
N ARG A 148 -14.61 16.28 -4.47
CA ARG A 148 -15.81 15.57 -4.92
C ARG A 148 -15.47 14.14 -5.33
N LEU A 149 -16.41 13.21 -5.11
CA LEU A 149 -16.30 11.86 -5.63
C LEU A 149 -16.50 11.86 -7.15
N THR A 150 -15.67 11.07 -7.84
CA THR A 150 -15.93 10.68 -9.22
C THR A 150 -16.85 9.45 -9.25
N GLU A 151 -17.39 9.09 -10.40
CA GLU A 151 -18.17 7.85 -10.59
C GLU A 151 -17.35 6.61 -10.16
N LYS A 152 -16.04 6.60 -10.45
CA LYS A 152 -15.12 5.57 -9.96
C LYS A 152 -15.06 5.55 -8.45
N GLY A 153 -14.94 6.72 -7.82
CA GLY A 153 -14.92 6.86 -6.36
C GLY A 153 -16.18 6.34 -5.70
N GLU A 154 -17.36 6.64 -6.27
CA GLU A 154 -18.64 6.15 -5.76
C GLU A 154 -18.73 4.62 -5.79
N ARG A 155 -18.27 3.98 -6.86
CA ARG A 155 -18.23 2.51 -6.97
C ARG A 155 -17.32 1.91 -5.88
N PHE A 156 -16.12 2.47 -5.68
CA PHE A 156 -15.20 2.00 -4.64
C PHE A 156 -15.74 2.25 -3.23
N ALA A 157 -16.36 3.40 -2.96
CA ALA A 157 -16.97 3.71 -1.67
C ALA A 157 -18.12 2.72 -1.36
N SER A 158 -18.98 2.45 -2.33
CA SER A 158 -20.08 1.48 -2.21
C SER A 158 -19.57 0.07 -1.96
N PHE A 159 -18.56 -0.38 -2.72
CA PHE A 159 -17.92 -1.68 -2.52
C PHE A 159 -17.26 -1.78 -1.13
N SER A 160 -16.51 -0.76 -0.70
CA SER A 160 -15.87 -0.71 0.61
C SER A 160 -16.88 -0.81 1.74
N ARG A 161 -18.01 -0.09 1.63
CA ARG A 161 -19.10 -0.16 2.60
C ARG A 161 -19.73 -1.54 2.63
N PHE A 162 -20.06 -2.11 1.46
CA PHE A 162 -20.58 -3.47 1.36
C PHE A 162 -19.64 -4.49 2.02
N TYR A 163 -18.35 -4.44 1.69
CA TYR A 163 -17.35 -5.37 2.22
C TYR A 163 -17.25 -5.26 3.75
N ARG A 164 -17.19 -4.05 4.27
CA ARG A 164 -17.10 -3.78 5.71
C ARG A 164 -18.30 -4.34 6.47
N MET A 165 -19.51 -4.09 5.95
CA MET A 165 -20.73 -4.50 6.63
C MET A 165 -21.00 -6.00 6.54
N ASN A 166 -20.55 -6.69 5.49
CA ASN A 166 -20.95 -8.06 5.21
C ASN A 166 -19.81 -9.09 5.33
N LEU A 167 -18.57 -8.71 5.03
CA LEU A 167 -17.44 -9.63 4.91
C LEU A 167 -16.35 -9.44 5.96
N LEU A 168 -16.30 -8.30 6.66
CA LEU A 168 -15.44 -8.13 7.83
C LEU A 168 -16.13 -8.64 9.11
N PRO A 169 -15.35 -8.98 10.15
CA PRO A 169 -15.91 -9.38 11.44
C PRO A 169 -16.86 -8.31 11.99
N LYS A 170 -18.07 -8.72 12.36
CA LYS A 170 -19.08 -7.81 12.95
C LYS A 170 -18.63 -7.21 14.29
N ARG A 171 -17.82 -7.94 15.05
CA ARG A 171 -17.30 -7.47 16.34
C ARG A 171 -15.78 -7.64 16.35
N ARG A 172 -15.08 -6.63 16.87
CA ARG A 172 -13.62 -6.65 17.02
C ARG A 172 -13.23 -6.38 18.46
N LEU A 173 -12.12 -6.95 18.88
CA LEU A 173 -11.53 -6.67 20.18
C LEU A 173 -10.84 -5.30 20.14
N LEU A 174 -11.34 -4.35 20.90
CA LEU A 174 -10.79 -3.00 21.07
C LEU A 174 -10.42 -2.82 22.55
N LEU A 175 -9.11 -2.79 22.86
CA LEU A 175 -8.57 -2.63 24.21
C LEU A 175 -9.25 -3.54 25.27
N GLY A 176 -9.45 -4.82 24.93
CA GLY A 176 -10.03 -5.81 25.83
C GLY A 176 -11.54 -5.96 25.75
N THR A 177 -12.26 -5.12 25.01
CA THR A 177 -13.71 -5.16 24.85
C THR A 177 -14.10 -5.44 23.40
N TYR A 178 -15.04 -6.38 23.16
CA TYR A 178 -15.58 -6.63 21.83
C TYR A 178 -16.66 -5.60 21.49
N SER A 179 -16.43 -4.81 20.43
CA SER A 179 -17.34 -3.80 19.90
C SER A 179 -17.66 -4.04 18.43
N ASP A 180 -18.85 -3.58 17.98
CA ASP A 180 -19.29 -3.55 16.59
C ASP A 180 -19.15 -2.16 15.95
N ASP A 181 -18.52 -1.20 16.63
CA ASP A 181 -18.38 0.19 16.19
C ASP A 181 -17.71 0.33 14.83
N LEU A 182 -16.80 -0.60 14.48
CA LEU A 182 -16.08 -0.59 13.21
C LEU A 182 -16.86 -1.23 12.04
N THR A 183 -18.03 -1.81 12.30
CA THR A 183 -18.91 -2.37 11.24
C THR A 183 -19.56 -1.24 10.43
N ASP A 184 -20.12 -0.24 11.12
CA ASP A 184 -20.60 1.00 10.52
C ASP A 184 -20.05 2.20 11.31
N PRO A 185 -18.83 2.65 11.04
CA PRO A 185 -18.20 3.73 11.79
C PRO A 185 -18.88 5.09 11.55
N PHE A 186 -19.75 5.20 10.55
CA PHE A 186 -20.47 6.43 10.24
C PHE A 186 -21.86 6.52 10.89
N ARG A 187 -22.31 5.49 11.62
CA ARG A 187 -23.65 5.46 12.23
C ARG A 187 -23.93 6.60 13.20
N HIS A 188 -22.89 7.17 13.78
CA HIS A 188 -22.97 8.32 14.71
C HIS A 188 -22.38 9.61 14.14
N SER A 189 -22.14 9.67 12.83
CA SER A 189 -21.58 10.86 12.19
C SER A 189 -22.58 12.02 12.23
N VAL A 190 -22.07 13.22 12.53
CA VAL A 190 -22.85 14.46 12.44
C VAL A 190 -23.16 14.74 10.97
N GLN A 191 -24.45 14.89 10.64
CA GLN A 191 -24.89 15.08 9.25
C GLN A 191 -24.91 16.55 8.83
N ASP A 192 -25.16 17.46 9.75
CA ASP A 192 -25.18 18.90 9.47
C ASP A 192 -23.87 19.54 9.88
N VAL A 193 -23.02 19.82 8.89
CA VAL A 193 -21.67 20.38 9.08
C VAL A 193 -21.41 21.54 8.13
N ALA A 194 -20.79 22.59 8.65
CA ALA A 194 -20.55 23.85 7.92
C ALA A 194 -19.58 23.70 6.72
N TYR A 195 -18.80 22.62 6.63
CA TYR A 195 -17.81 22.38 5.58
C TYR A 195 -18.34 21.60 4.37
N ARG A 196 -19.66 21.44 4.22
CA ARG A 196 -20.23 20.87 2.98
C ARG A 196 -19.98 21.79 1.80
N CYS A 197 -19.62 21.21 0.67
CA CYS A 197 -19.63 21.93 -0.59
C CYS A 197 -21.05 22.35 -0.96
N LYS A 198 -21.21 23.59 -1.36
CA LYS A 198 -22.46 24.14 -1.87
C LYS A 198 -22.62 23.86 -3.35
#